data_36374e4628a5c2501925ee8018d2d8ad
#
_entry.id   36374e4628a5c2501925ee8018d2d8ad
#
_cell.length_a   1.000
_cell.length_b   1.000
_cell.length_c   1.000
_cell.angle_alpha   90.00
_cell.angle_beta   90.00
_cell.angle_gamma   90.00
#
_symmetry.space_group_name_H-M   'P 1'
#
loop_
_entity.id
_entity.type
_entity.pdbx_description
1 polymer ?
#
loop_
_entity_poly.entity_id
_entity_poly.type
_entity_poly.pdbx_seq_one_letter_code
_entity_poly.pdbx_strand_id
1 'polypeptide(L)'
;MKAGTRSWWGWGNDEDAVAGVEREELRRRTGRLFPDADLTVHEAPPVASFDLAPCRVEVPAALAPLASHDARDRLAHSHGQAFRDVVRALLGRLPHVPDLVVRPTSEAEVLHVLEWCGDAGIAVVPYGGGSSVVGGVEPRVGDEYTGVVSLDLTSMDRVLAIDRTSRAALVQAGALGPRLEEQLRPQGLTLRFFPQSFEFSTLGGWLATRAGGHFATALTHIDDLTESLRVVTPAGVVETRRLPGSGAGPSPDRMFLGSEGSLGVITQAWVRLQDRPRWRAGASVSFADHEAGVEAVRALSQSGLQPANCRLLDPMEALINAGSSTSVLVLGFESADHPVDAWSARALELCRDHGGTLPEPPRLTDSAEAAARTGAADTWRSSFLRMPYQRDALAAQGMIVETFETACTWDRFASVRAAVDDAVQDAMRQVGATGVVTCRLTHVYPDGPAPYFGVYAAGEWGRTVEQWDEIKQAASEALIASGATITHHHAVGRDHRPWYDRQRPDLFAAALRAGKAVLDPAGILNPGVVVDPLRRPGT
;
A
#
# COMPACT_ATOMS: atom_id res chain seq x y z
N MET A 1 -16.65 -12.51 -4.43
CA MET A 1 -15.99 -12.73 -3.12
C MET A 1 -16.89 -13.58 -2.25
N LYS A 2 -16.36 -14.52 -1.45
CA LYS A 2 -17.12 -15.05 -0.32
C LYS A 2 -17.41 -13.88 0.62
N ALA A 3 -18.65 -13.70 1.04
CA ALA A 3 -18.99 -12.74 2.08
C ALA A 3 -18.37 -13.25 3.39
N GLY A 4 -17.30 -12.60 3.84
CA GLY A 4 -16.63 -12.89 5.10
C GLY A 4 -16.78 -11.74 6.06
N THR A 5 -16.55 -11.98 7.34
CA THR A 5 -16.53 -10.93 8.37
C THR A 5 -15.19 -10.21 8.35
N ARG A 6 -15.18 -8.95 7.98
CA ARG A 6 -13.94 -8.13 7.97
C ARG A 6 -13.31 -8.12 9.37
N SER A 7 -12.02 -8.42 9.45
CA SER A 7 -11.29 -8.34 10.71
C SER A 7 -11.24 -6.89 11.22
N TRP A 8 -11.45 -6.70 12.51
CA TRP A 8 -11.39 -5.38 13.12
C TRP A 8 -9.96 -5.00 13.54
N TRP A 9 -9.06 -5.98 13.65
CA TRP A 9 -7.71 -5.78 14.18
C TRP A 9 -6.59 -6.09 13.18
N GLY A 10 -6.83 -7.00 12.25
CA GLY A 10 -5.82 -7.53 11.35
C GLY A 10 -6.26 -7.52 9.88
N TRP A 11 -5.46 -8.15 9.06
CA TRP A 11 -5.65 -8.20 7.62
C TRP A 11 -6.78 -9.13 7.21
N GLY A 12 -7.56 -8.72 6.23
CA GLY A 12 -8.53 -9.57 5.55
C GLY A 12 -9.80 -9.85 6.36
N ASN A 13 -10.36 -11.02 6.18
CA ASN A 13 -11.53 -11.48 6.93
C ASN A 13 -11.09 -12.42 8.06
N ASP A 14 -11.88 -12.48 9.12
CA ASP A 14 -11.60 -13.36 10.27
C ASP A 14 -11.47 -14.84 9.85
N GLU A 15 -12.26 -15.27 8.85
CA GLU A 15 -12.29 -16.65 8.36
C GLU A 15 -11.03 -17.03 7.54
N ASP A 16 -10.32 -16.03 7.01
CA ASP A 16 -9.12 -16.22 6.18
C ASP A 16 -7.83 -16.08 6.99
N ALA A 17 -7.91 -15.77 8.29
CA ALA A 17 -6.75 -15.64 9.17
C ALA A 17 -5.91 -16.92 9.22
N VAL A 18 -4.59 -16.76 9.45
CA VAL A 18 -3.68 -17.89 9.63
C VAL A 18 -4.03 -18.62 10.93
N ALA A 19 -4.49 -19.89 10.80
CA ALA A 19 -4.97 -20.68 11.92
C ALA A 19 -4.59 -22.16 11.78
N GLY A 20 -4.81 -22.94 12.82
CA GLY A 20 -4.64 -24.40 12.81
C GLY A 20 -3.27 -24.84 12.32
N VAL A 21 -3.25 -25.75 11.34
CA VAL A 21 -2.02 -26.35 10.79
C VAL A 21 -1.10 -25.32 10.15
N GLU A 22 -1.66 -24.31 9.45
CA GLU A 22 -0.86 -23.25 8.82
C GLU A 22 -0.12 -22.41 9.87
N ARG A 23 -0.77 -22.07 10.98
CA ARG A 23 -0.15 -21.32 12.09
C ARG A 23 0.97 -22.13 12.75
N GLU A 24 0.76 -23.40 12.98
CA GLU A 24 1.78 -24.26 13.58
C GLU A 24 2.99 -24.46 12.65
N GLU A 25 2.77 -24.60 11.34
CA GLU A 25 3.86 -24.66 10.36
C GLU A 25 4.65 -23.35 10.30
N LEU A 26 3.95 -22.20 10.33
CA LEU A 26 4.59 -20.89 10.38
C LEU A 26 5.43 -20.77 11.65
N ARG A 27 4.89 -21.12 12.82
CA ARG A 27 5.60 -21.11 14.11
C ARG A 27 6.84 -21.99 14.09
N ARG A 28 6.74 -23.20 13.53
CA ARG A 28 7.86 -24.13 13.40
C ARG A 28 8.97 -23.59 12.49
N ARG A 29 8.61 -22.97 11.37
CA ARG A 29 9.58 -22.32 10.45
C ARG A 29 10.26 -21.14 11.12
N THR A 30 9.50 -20.29 11.81
CA THR A 30 10.02 -19.15 12.57
C THR A 30 10.98 -19.61 13.67
N GLY A 31 10.63 -20.64 14.44
CA GLY A 31 11.50 -21.18 15.50
C GLY A 31 12.80 -21.80 15.00
N ARG A 32 12.87 -22.22 13.74
CA ARG A 32 14.15 -22.66 13.14
C ARG A 32 15.08 -21.49 12.81
N LEU A 33 14.51 -20.34 12.40
CA LEU A 33 15.27 -19.13 12.09
C LEU A 33 15.63 -18.34 13.35
N PHE A 34 14.77 -18.41 14.37
CA PHE A 34 14.89 -17.68 15.64
C PHE A 34 14.68 -18.65 16.83
N PRO A 35 15.68 -19.50 17.13
CA PRO A 35 15.52 -20.58 18.11
C PRO A 35 15.28 -20.08 19.54
N ASP A 36 15.74 -18.87 19.86
CA ASP A 36 15.61 -18.26 21.19
C ASP A 36 14.37 -17.35 21.32
N ALA A 37 13.54 -17.22 20.26
CA ALA A 37 12.36 -16.39 20.29
C ALA A 37 11.23 -17.02 21.12
N ASP A 38 10.57 -16.20 21.94
CA ASP A 38 9.28 -16.58 22.55
C ASP A 38 8.17 -16.45 21.50
N LEU A 39 7.72 -17.58 20.98
CA LEU A 39 6.67 -17.65 19.97
C LEU A 39 5.30 -17.99 20.57
N THR A 40 5.05 -17.57 21.81
CA THR A 40 3.73 -17.66 22.44
C THR A 40 2.71 -16.87 21.61
N VAL A 41 1.57 -17.50 21.29
CA VAL A 41 0.52 -16.87 20.49
C VAL A 41 -0.36 -16.01 21.37
N HIS A 42 -0.56 -14.75 20.96
CA HIS A 42 -1.43 -13.79 21.60
C HIS A 42 -2.65 -13.53 20.71
N GLU A 43 -3.84 -13.69 21.26
CA GLU A 43 -5.08 -13.46 20.52
C GLU A 43 -5.58 -12.03 20.75
N ALA A 44 -6.22 -11.45 19.72
CA ALA A 44 -6.82 -10.13 19.86
C ALA A 44 -7.96 -10.14 20.89
N PRO A 45 -8.07 -9.10 21.73
CA PRO A 45 -9.17 -8.99 22.69
C PRO A 45 -10.52 -8.98 21.99
N PRO A 46 -11.57 -9.53 22.60
CA PRO A 46 -12.91 -9.42 22.02
C PRO A 46 -13.40 -7.97 22.02
N VAL A 47 -14.15 -7.56 20.98
CA VAL A 47 -14.70 -6.20 20.84
C VAL A 47 -15.44 -5.73 22.11
N ALA A 48 -16.15 -6.62 22.79
CA ALA A 48 -16.89 -6.31 24.01
C ALA A 48 -16.01 -5.96 25.23
N SER A 49 -14.68 -6.19 25.16
CA SER A 49 -13.76 -5.82 26.25
C SER A 49 -13.29 -4.36 26.18
N PHE A 50 -13.60 -3.64 25.09
CA PHE A 50 -13.21 -2.24 24.94
C PHE A 50 -14.28 -1.32 25.55
N ASP A 51 -13.85 -0.46 26.48
CA ASP A 51 -14.66 0.63 27.02
C ASP A 51 -14.47 1.87 26.12
N LEU A 52 -15.29 1.97 25.07
CA LEU A 52 -15.22 3.06 24.12
C LEU A 52 -15.90 4.32 24.67
N ALA A 53 -15.20 5.46 24.59
CA ALA A 53 -15.78 6.75 24.93
C ALA A 53 -17.10 6.98 24.15
N PRO A 54 -18.11 7.61 24.79
CA PRO A 54 -19.33 8.01 24.10
C PRO A 54 -19.03 8.90 22.88
N CYS A 55 -19.89 8.84 21.87
CA CYS A 55 -19.82 9.74 20.73
C CYS A 55 -19.98 11.19 21.21
N ARG A 56 -19.06 12.06 20.80
CA ARG A 56 -19.00 13.49 21.19
C ARG A 56 -19.83 14.39 20.29
N VAL A 57 -20.29 13.86 19.14
CA VAL A 57 -20.93 14.67 18.07
C VAL A 57 -22.38 14.28 17.87
N GLU A 58 -23.22 15.26 17.61
CA GLU A 58 -24.64 15.05 17.28
C GLU A 58 -24.79 14.95 15.75
N VAL A 59 -25.36 13.83 15.29
CA VAL A 59 -25.54 13.56 13.88
C VAL A 59 -26.85 14.18 13.38
N PRO A 60 -26.86 15.03 12.33
CA PRO A 60 -28.06 15.54 11.72
C PRO A 60 -29.01 14.42 11.27
N ALA A 61 -30.31 14.63 11.44
CA ALA A 61 -31.32 13.61 11.09
C ALA A 61 -31.21 13.09 9.65
N ALA A 62 -30.80 13.95 8.70
CA ALA A 62 -30.60 13.58 7.31
C ALA A 62 -29.40 12.61 7.11
N LEU A 63 -28.40 12.66 7.96
CA LEU A 63 -27.19 11.81 7.90
C LEU A 63 -27.25 10.59 8.84
N ALA A 64 -28.21 10.56 9.75
CA ALA A 64 -28.36 9.47 10.72
C ALA A 64 -28.46 8.06 10.08
N PRO A 65 -29.13 7.87 8.92
CA PRO A 65 -29.17 6.55 8.26
C PRO A 65 -27.82 6.08 7.72
N LEU A 66 -26.85 6.99 7.53
CA LEU A 66 -25.51 6.70 7.03
C LEU A 66 -24.50 6.48 8.16
N ALA A 67 -24.86 6.83 9.40
CA ALA A 67 -23.96 6.82 10.54
C ALA A 67 -24.05 5.50 11.32
N SER A 68 -22.88 4.98 11.68
CA SER A 68 -22.74 3.81 12.56
C SER A 68 -22.02 4.20 13.85
N HIS A 69 -22.60 3.85 14.98
CA HIS A 69 -22.03 3.94 16.32
C HIS A 69 -21.58 2.57 16.86
N ASP A 70 -21.67 1.53 16.03
CA ASP A 70 -21.31 0.17 16.41
C ASP A 70 -19.84 0.09 16.85
N ALA A 71 -19.59 -0.58 17.98
CA ALA A 71 -18.26 -0.65 18.56
C ALA A 71 -17.25 -1.34 17.63
N ARG A 72 -17.67 -2.41 16.91
CA ARG A 72 -16.79 -3.10 15.96
C ARG A 72 -16.45 -2.21 14.78
N ASP A 73 -17.41 -1.45 14.26
CA ASP A 73 -17.17 -0.48 13.19
C ASP A 73 -16.16 0.58 13.62
N ARG A 74 -16.36 1.19 14.79
CA ARG A 74 -15.46 2.22 15.30
C ARG A 74 -14.05 1.69 15.54
N LEU A 75 -13.90 0.47 16.08
CA LEU A 75 -12.60 -0.18 16.27
C LEU A 75 -11.94 -0.49 14.92
N ALA A 76 -12.66 -1.02 13.95
CA ALA A 76 -12.13 -1.32 12.61
C ALA A 76 -11.67 -0.06 11.85
N HIS A 77 -12.22 1.11 12.19
CA HIS A 77 -11.84 2.41 11.60
C HIS A 77 -10.90 3.24 12.49
N SER A 78 -10.37 2.66 13.56
CA SER A 78 -9.44 3.35 14.47
C SER A 78 -7.98 3.33 13.99
N HIS A 79 -7.68 2.51 13.00
CA HIS A 79 -6.30 2.30 12.52
C HIS A 79 -6.28 1.75 11.08
N GLY A 80 -5.08 1.69 10.51
CA GLY A 80 -4.82 0.99 9.25
C GLY A 80 -4.23 -0.41 9.49
N GLN A 81 -3.21 -0.75 8.69
CA GLN A 81 -2.53 -2.03 8.73
C GLN A 81 -1.01 -1.85 8.90
N ALA A 82 -0.56 -0.76 9.54
CA ALA A 82 0.83 -0.63 9.96
C ALA A 82 1.15 -1.73 11.00
N PHE A 83 2.39 -2.18 11.07
CA PHE A 83 2.79 -3.18 12.06
C PHE A 83 2.38 -2.76 13.47
N ARG A 84 2.68 -1.50 13.85
CA ARG A 84 2.29 -0.97 15.17
C ARG A 84 0.77 -0.97 15.39
N ASP A 85 -0.04 -0.77 14.33
CA ASP A 85 -1.50 -0.77 14.43
C ASP A 85 -2.00 -2.16 14.82
N VAL A 86 -1.51 -3.18 14.12
CA VAL A 86 -1.82 -4.59 14.40
C VAL A 86 -1.39 -4.98 15.83
N VAL A 87 -0.17 -4.62 16.24
CA VAL A 87 0.32 -4.95 17.59
C VAL A 87 -0.47 -4.20 18.66
N ARG A 88 -0.80 -2.93 18.46
CA ARG A 88 -1.65 -2.16 19.39
C ARG A 88 -3.04 -2.78 19.53
N ALA A 89 -3.63 -3.23 18.43
CA ALA A 89 -4.93 -3.92 18.45
C ALA A 89 -4.84 -5.24 19.23
N LEU A 90 -3.79 -6.04 19.01
CA LEU A 90 -3.52 -7.27 19.77
C LEU A 90 -3.31 -7.01 21.28
N LEU A 91 -2.70 -5.88 21.63
CA LEU A 91 -2.51 -5.45 23.03
C LEU A 91 -3.76 -4.80 23.63
N GLY A 92 -4.83 -4.59 22.86
CA GLY A 92 -6.01 -3.85 23.31
C GLY A 92 -5.76 -2.35 23.53
N ARG A 93 -4.73 -1.78 22.90
CA ARG A 93 -4.29 -0.39 23.09
C ARG A 93 -4.60 0.46 21.86
N LEU A 94 -5.85 0.87 21.71
CA LEU A 94 -6.32 1.74 20.62
C LEU A 94 -6.63 3.14 21.16
N PRO A 95 -5.65 4.06 21.17
CA PRO A 95 -5.81 5.38 21.82
C PRO A 95 -6.72 6.33 21.03
N HIS A 96 -6.90 6.07 19.73
CA HIS A 96 -7.64 6.95 18.82
C HIS A 96 -8.74 6.15 18.12
N VAL A 97 -9.98 6.33 18.59
CA VAL A 97 -11.15 5.67 18.00
C VAL A 97 -12.08 6.77 17.47
N PRO A 98 -12.60 6.68 16.23
CA PRO A 98 -13.50 7.70 15.71
C PRO A 98 -14.80 7.74 16.53
N ASP A 99 -15.43 8.92 16.61
CA ASP A 99 -16.73 9.08 17.28
C ASP A 99 -17.82 8.23 16.60
N LEU A 100 -17.77 8.19 15.27
CA LEU A 100 -18.65 7.36 14.43
C LEU A 100 -18.05 7.12 13.05
N VAL A 101 -18.65 6.19 12.32
CA VAL A 101 -18.35 5.89 10.92
C VAL A 101 -19.53 6.32 10.06
N VAL A 102 -19.28 7.07 8.99
CA VAL A 102 -20.32 7.48 8.03
C VAL A 102 -20.05 6.84 6.68
N ARG A 103 -21.08 6.20 6.09
CA ARG A 103 -21.00 5.49 4.80
C ARG A 103 -21.90 6.13 3.75
N PRO A 104 -21.43 7.18 3.04
CA PRO A 104 -22.20 7.78 1.96
C PRO A 104 -22.31 6.82 0.76
N THR A 105 -23.42 6.92 0.04
CA THR A 105 -23.72 6.16 -1.18
C THR A 105 -23.64 7.06 -2.43
N SER A 106 -23.53 8.37 -2.23
CA SER A 106 -23.51 9.38 -3.29
C SER A 106 -22.57 10.53 -2.95
N GLU A 107 -22.12 11.24 -3.99
CA GLU A 107 -21.31 12.45 -3.85
C GLU A 107 -22.05 13.57 -3.09
N ALA A 108 -23.36 13.68 -3.27
CA ALA A 108 -24.15 14.68 -2.55
C ALA A 108 -24.12 14.41 -1.04
N GLU A 109 -24.16 13.15 -0.62
CA GLU A 109 -24.04 12.79 0.79
C GLU A 109 -22.64 13.08 1.33
N VAL A 110 -21.58 12.84 0.53
CA VAL A 110 -20.21 13.25 0.91
C VAL A 110 -20.15 14.76 1.17
N LEU A 111 -20.72 15.57 0.27
CA LEU A 111 -20.77 17.03 0.43
C LEU A 111 -21.49 17.44 1.72
N HIS A 112 -22.68 16.88 1.98
CA HIS A 112 -23.43 17.17 3.21
C HIS A 112 -22.68 16.78 4.49
N VAL A 113 -21.90 15.68 4.45
CA VAL A 113 -21.04 15.28 5.59
C VAL A 113 -19.94 16.32 5.80
N LEU A 114 -19.28 16.78 4.73
CA LEU A 114 -18.21 17.78 4.84
C LEU A 114 -18.75 19.15 5.30
N GLU A 115 -19.92 19.57 4.84
CA GLU A 115 -20.60 20.78 5.30
C GLU A 115 -20.90 20.71 6.80
N TRP A 116 -21.58 19.64 7.24
CA TRP A 116 -21.86 19.41 8.65
C TRP A 116 -20.59 19.41 9.51
N CYS A 117 -19.57 18.67 9.09
CA CYS A 117 -18.31 18.57 9.83
C CYS A 117 -17.57 19.92 9.88
N GLY A 118 -17.61 20.70 8.79
CA GLY A 118 -17.02 22.04 8.72
C GLY A 118 -17.69 23.00 9.68
N ASP A 119 -19.01 23.02 9.72
CA ASP A 119 -19.81 23.89 10.60
C ASP A 119 -19.66 23.53 12.07
N ALA A 120 -19.55 22.24 12.39
CA ALA A 120 -19.42 21.73 13.75
C ALA A 120 -17.97 21.60 14.27
N GLY A 121 -16.96 21.88 13.43
CA GLY A 121 -15.55 21.72 13.80
C GLY A 121 -15.13 20.27 14.03
N ILE A 122 -15.70 19.32 13.27
CA ILE A 122 -15.43 17.89 13.36
C ILE A 122 -14.37 17.51 12.34
N ALA A 123 -13.33 16.78 12.75
CA ALA A 123 -12.34 16.26 11.82
C ALA A 123 -12.91 15.09 10.99
N VAL A 124 -12.53 15.01 9.73
CA VAL A 124 -12.95 13.95 8.81
C VAL A 124 -11.73 13.17 8.33
N VAL A 125 -11.71 11.87 8.55
CA VAL A 125 -10.70 10.95 8.02
C VAL A 125 -11.33 10.15 6.88
N PRO A 126 -11.01 10.45 5.61
CA PRO A 126 -11.47 9.64 4.49
C PRO A 126 -10.92 8.21 4.57
N TYR A 127 -11.79 7.25 4.37
CA TYR A 127 -11.48 5.83 4.54
C TYR A 127 -11.96 5.02 3.31
N GLY A 128 -11.11 4.14 2.85
CA GLY A 128 -11.44 3.18 1.79
C GLY A 128 -11.39 1.75 2.34
N GLY A 129 -10.37 0.98 1.97
CA GLY A 129 -10.19 -0.38 2.49
C GLY A 129 -9.44 -0.48 3.83
N GLY A 130 -9.00 0.61 4.42
CA GLY A 130 -8.24 0.61 5.67
C GLY A 130 -6.85 -0.02 5.58
N SER A 131 -6.30 -0.15 4.38
CA SER A 131 -5.04 -0.88 4.12
C SER A 131 -3.76 -0.04 4.29
N SER A 132 -3.85 1.19 4.78
CA SER A 132 -2.69 2.04 5.05
C SER A 132 -1.72 1.36 6.02
N VAL A 133 -0.44 1.32 5.66
CA VAL A 133 0.64 0.75 6.49
C VAL A 133 1.51 1.82 7.15
N VAL A 134 1.06 3.09 7.11
CA VAL A 134 1.81 4.26 7.60
C VAL A 134 0.96 5.21 8.46
N GLY A 135 -0.14 4.70 9.05
CA GLY A 135 -1.03 5.48 9.91
C GLY A 135 -1.84 6.57 9.18
N GLY A 136 -2.06 6.43 7.85
CA GLY A 136 -2.77 7.43 7.03
C GLY A 136 -4.26 7.56 7.34
N VAL A 137 -4.88 6.57 7.98
CA VAL A 137 -6.31 6.53 8.35
C VAL A 137 -6.54 6.51 9.86
N GLU A 138 -5.49 6.66 10.68
CA GLU A 138 -5.63 6.74 12.14
C GLU A 138 -6.35 8.05 12.51
N PRO A 139 -7.48 8.02 13.26
CA PRO A 139 -8.25 9.21 13.60
C PRO A 139 -7.66 9.99 14.76
N ARG A 140 -6.35 10.23 14.73
CA ARG A 140 -5.59 10.99 15.71
C ARG A 140 -5.69 12.48 15.41
N VAL A 141 -6.52 13.17 16.16
CA VAL A 141 -6.76 14.62 16.05
C VAL A 141 -6.51 15.31 17.37
N GLY A 142 -6.26 16.62 17.33
CA GLY A 142 -6.06 17.43 18.55
C GLY A 142 -7.38 17.90 19.18
N ASP A 143 -7.26 18.55 20.35
CA ASP A 143 -8.40 19.06 21.12
C ASP A 143 -9.11 20.25 20.46
N GLU A 144 -8.56 20.77 19.39
CA GLU A 144 -9.18 21.82 18.55
C GLU A 144 -10.40 21.34 17.78
N TYR A 145 -10.60 20.00 17.67
CA TYR A 145 -11.77 19.40 17.02
C TYR A 145 -12.78 18.91 18.04
N THR A 146 -14.05 19.16 17.79
CA THR A 146 -15.17 18.70 18.63
C THR A 146 -15.36 17.20 18.60
N GLY A 147 -14.89 16.54 17.53
CA GLY A 147 -14.93 15.10 17.35
C GLY A 147 -14.21 14.68 16.07
N VAL A 148 -14.28 13.39 15.74
CA VAL A 148 -13.70 12.84 14.53
C VAL A 148 -14.61 11.79 13.89
N VAL A 149 -14.84 11.93 12.60
CA VAL A 149 -15.65 11.02 11.76
C VAL A 149 -14.72 10.25 10.82
N SER A 150 -14.87 8.93 10.75
CA SER A 150 -14.33 8.14 9.66
C SER A 150 -15.35 8.10 8.51
N LEU A 151 -14.96 8.62 7.35
CA LEU A 151 -15.80 8.70 6.15
C LEU A 151 -15.49 7.53 5.22
N ASP A 152 -16.25 6.45 5.35
CA ASP A 152 -16.06 5.19 4.63
C ASP A 152 -16.77 5.23 3.26
N LEU A 153 -15.97 5.25 2.19
CA LEU A 153 -16.46 5.37 0.81
C LEU A 153 -16.82 4.02 0.16
N THR A 154 -16.69 2.89 0.85
CA THR A 154 -16.83 1.55 0.26
C THR A 154 -18.22 1.26 -0.33
N SER A 155 -19.24 2.01 0.05
CA SER A 155 -20.59 1.94 -0.56
C SER A 155 -20.67 2.57 -1.95
N MET A 156 -19.65 3.33 -2.38
CA MET A 156 -19.53 3.93 -3.71
C MET A 156 -18.62 3.05 -4.59
N ASP A 157 -19.09 1.89 -5.04
CA ASP A 157 -18.26 0.80 -5.58
C ASP A 157 -18.50 0.48 -7.07
N ARG A 158 -19.19 1.34 -7.81
CA ARG A 158 -19.63 1.04 -9.16
C ARG A 158 -18.71 1.57 -10.25
N VAL A 159 -18.60 0.82 -11.35
CA VAL A 159 -18.18 1.31 -12.66
C VAL A 159 -19.37 2.01 -13.30
N LEU A 160 -19.30 3.33 -13.44
CA LEU A 160 -20.40 4.19 -13.91
C LEU A 160 -20.50 4.26 -15.43
N ALA A 161 -19.35 4.21 -16.12
CA ALA A 161 -19.28 4.25 -17.56
C ALA A 161 -18.01 3.54 -18.07
N ILE A 162 -18.08 2.97 -19.28
CA ILE A 162 -16.94 2.38 -19.99
C ILE A 162 -16.89 2.98 -21.40
N ASP A 163 -15.78 3.64 -21.70
CA ASP A 163 -15.44 4.11 -23.05
C ASP A 163 -14.50 3.09 -23.71
N ARG A 164 -15.07 2.26 -24.58
CA ARG A 164 -14.32 1.22 -25.31
C ARG A 164 -13.38 1.79 -26.37
N THR A 165 -13.73 2.95 -26.93
CA THR A 165 -12.92 3.59 -27.98
C THR A 165 -11.61 4.10 -27.40
N SER A 166 -11.67 4.77 -26.23
CA SER A 166 -10.49 5.30 -25.55
C SER A 166 -9.93 4.35 -24.49
N ARG A 167 -10.55 3.15 -24.31
CA ARG A 167 -10.17 2.16 -23.28
C ARG A 167 -10.06 2.78 -21.88
N ALA A 168 -11.15 3.35 -21.41
CA ALA A 168 -11.20 3.93 -20.08
C ALA A 168 -12.53 3.65 -19.38
N ALA A 169 -12.56 3.75 -18.07
CA ALA A 169 -13.77 3.65 -17.26
C ALA A 169 -13.86 4.80 -16.26
N LEU A 170 -15.09 5.29 -16.03
CA LEU A 170 -15.45 6.13 -14.91
C LEU A 170 -15.84 5.22 -13.74
N VAL A 171 -15.10 5.30 -12.65
CA VAL A 171 -15.25 4.40 -11.51
C VAL A 171 -15.40 5.19 -10.22
N GLN A 172 -16.31 4.77 -9.35
CA GLN A 172 -16.44 5.31 -8.00
C GLN A 172 -15.26 4.88 -7.12
N ALA A 173 -14.83 5.80 -6.26
CA ALA A 173 -13.58 5.68 -5.50
C ALA A 173 -13.59 4.56 -4.44
N GLY A 174 -14.77 4.15 -3.96
CA GLY A 174 -14.92 3.06 -2.99
C GLY A 174 -14.84 1.66 -3.57
N ALA A 175 -14.67 1.52 -4.90
CA ALA A 175 -14.57 0.22 -5.54
C ALA A 175 -13.31 -0.53 -5.10
N LEU A 176 -13.48 -1.66 -4.40
CA LEU A 176 -12.40 -2.59 -4.08
C LEU A 176 -11.86 -3.26 -5.34
N GLY A 177 -10.58 -3.62 -5.35
CA GLY A 177 -9.91 -4.23 -6.50
C GLY A 177 -10.68 -5.40 -7.14
N PRO A 178 -11.09 -6.45 -6.38
CA PRO A 178 -11.86 -7.56 -6.94
C PRO A 178 -13.21 -7.13 -7.52
N ARG A 179 -13.89 -6.19 -6.86
CA ARG A 179 -15.19 -5.66 -7.31
C ARG A 179 -15.07 -4.85 -8.59
N LEU A 180 -13.99 -4.09 -8.73
CA LEU A 180 -13.68 -3.35 -9.94
C LEU A 180 -13.41 -4.30 -11.12
N GLU A 181 -12.51 -5.28 -10.94
CA GLU A 181 -12.17 -6.26 -11.97
C GLU A 181 -13.38 -7.15 -12.36
N GLU A 182 -14.26 -7.50 -11.41
CA GLU A 182 -15.49 -8.24 -11.68
C GLU A 182 -16.41 -7.49 -12.65
N GLN A 183 -16.52 -6.17 -12.50
CA GLN A 183 -17.35 -5.32 -13.39
C GLN A 183 -16.71 -5.10 -14.77
N LEU A 184 -15.37 -5.11 -14.87
CA LEU A 184 -14.64 -4.92 -16.15
C LEU A 184 -14.52 -6.23 -16.94
N ARG A 185 -14.42 -7.38 -16.28
CA ARG A 185 -14.18 -8.69 -16.90
C ARG A 185 -15.18 -9.06 -18.00
N PRO A 186 -16.51 -8.86 -17.86
CA PRO A 186 -17.47 -9.17 -18.93
C PRO A 186 -17.25 -8.36 -20.22
N GLN A 187 -16.51 -7.26 -20.11
CA GLN A 187 -16.17 -6.39 -21.23
C GLN A 187 -14.85 -6.77 -21.90
N GLY A 188 -14.15 -7.82 -21.41
CA GLY A 188 -12.82 -8.20 -21.88
C GLY A 188 -11.70 -7.26 -21.43
N LEU A 189 -12.00 -6.36 -20.48
CA LEU A 189 -11.11 -5.30 -20.02
C LEU A 189 -10.60 -5.58 -18.60
N THR A 190 -9.54 -4.87 -18.23
CA THR A 190 -8.92 -4.88 -16.90
C THR A 190 -8.27 -3.53 -16.64
N LEU A 191 -8.29 -3.06 -15.39
CA LEU A 191 -7.45 -1.95 -14.98
C LEU A 191 -5.97 -2.34 -14.97
N ARG A 192 -5.69 -3.62 -14.79
CA ARG A 192 -4.34 -4.20 -14.69
C ARG A 192 -3.50 -3.54 -13.59
N PHE A 193 -4.11 -3.24 -12.46
CA PHE A 193 -3.47 -2.64 -11.30
C PHE A 193 -3.73 -3.52 -10.06
N PHE A 194 -2.69 -4.21 -9.59
CA PHE A 194 -2.79 -5.20 -8.53
C PHE A 194 -1.75 -4.91 -7.43
N PRO A 195 -2.00 -3.96 -6.52
CA PRO A 195 -1.16 -3.80 -5.33
C PRO A 195 -1.26 -5.04 -4.43
N GLN A 196 -0.34 -5.21 -3.48
CA GLN A 196 -0.41 -6.32 -2.52
C GLN A 196 -1.72 -6.31 -1.73
N SER A 197 -2.25 -5.12 -1.46
CA SER A 197 -3.51 -4.90 -0.77
C SER A 197 -4.76 -5.03 -1.66
N PHE A 198 -4.64 -5.50 -2.90
CA PHE A 198 -5.68 -5.49 -3.94
C PHE A 198 -7.06 -5.94 -3.45
N GLU A 199 -7.11 -7.00 -2.64
CA GLU A 199 -8.39 -7.58 -2.19
C GLU A 199 -9.15 -6.64 -1.24
N PHE A 200 -8.44 -5.81 -0.48
CA PHE A 200 -8.98 -4.97 0.59
C PHE A 200 -8.60 -3.50 0.47
N SER A 201 -8.24 -3.04 -0.70
CA SER A 201 -7.98 -1.63 -0.98
C SER A 201 -8.85 -1.12 -2.12
N THR A 202 -9.17 0.16 -2.09
CA THR A 202 -10.10 0.81 -3.03
C THR A 202 -9.37 1.65 -4.05
N LEU A 203 -10.01 1.91 -5.20
CA LEU A 203 -9.48 2.83 -6.21
C LEU A 203 -9.14 4.21 -5.61
N GLY A 204 -10.03 4.78 -4.80
CA GLY A 204 -9.79 6.08 -4.16
C GLY A 204 -8.59 6.05 -3.21
N GLY A 205 -8.42 4.95 -2.48
CA GLY A 205 -7.23 4.73 -1.65
C GLY A 205 -5.95 4.70 -2.49
N TRP A 206 -5.95 3.99 -3.62
CA TRP A 206 -4.79 3.95 -4.52
C TRP A 206 -4.41 5.34 -5.05
N LEU A 207 -5.41 6.10 -5.52
CA LEU A 207 -5.23 7.48 -6.01
C LEU A 207 -4.70 8.41 -4.92
N ALA A 208 -5.32 8.35 -3.74
CA ALA A 208 -4.97 9.19 -2.60
C ALA A 208 -3.55 8.92 -2.06
N THR A 209 -3.01 7.72 -2.28
CA THR A 209 -1.68 7.32 -1.79
C THR A 209 -0.63 7.20 -2.89
N ARG A 210 -0.96 7.42 -4.16
CA ARG A 210 -0.09 7.14 -5.31
C ARG A 210 0.45 5.71 -5.27
N ALA A 211 -0.44 4.75 -4.99
CA ALA A 211 -0.08 3.36 -4.80
C ALA A 211 0.66 2.77 -6.00
N GLY A 212 1.60 1.87 -5.73
CA GLY A 212 2.27 1.03 -6.73
C GLY A 212 1.50 -0.26 -6.95
N GLY A 213 1.41 -0.69 -8.21
CA GLY A 213 0.82 -1.95 -8.59
C GLY A 213 1.83 -3.10 -8.58
N HIS A 214 1.42 -4.23 -9.16
CA HIS A 214 2.25 -5.43 -9.28
C HIS A 214 3.29 -5.36 -10.41
N PHE A 215 3.06 -4.48 -11.39
CA PHE A 215 3.89 -4.41 -12.60
C PHE A 215 5.19 -3.64 -12.35
N ALA A 216 6.31 -4.21 -12.84
CA ALA A 216 7.65 -3.83 -12.40
C ALA A 216 8.28 -2.67 -13.19
N THR A 217 7.91 -2.48 -14.47
CA THR A 217 8.65 -1.57 -15.37
C THR A 217 7.80 -0.51 -16.07
N ALA A 218 6.51 -0.75 -16.25
CA ALA A 218 5.61 0.17 -16.94
C ALA A 218 4.24 0.18 -16.26
N LEU A 219 3.58 1.35 -16.22
CA LEU A 219 2.29 1.54 -15.54
C LEU A 219 2.34 1.06 -14.08
N THR A 220 3.41 1.39 -13.41
CA THR A 220 3.72 0.91 -12.06
C THR A 220 2.89 1.62 -10.99
N HIS A 221 2.65 2.90 -11.17
CA HIS A 221 1.83 3.72 -10.28
C HIS A 221 0.43 3.95 -10.84
N ILE A 222 -0.53 4.11 -9.95
CA ILE A 222 -1.91 4.48 -10.32
C ILE A 222 -1.97 5.81 -11.07
N ASP A 223 -1.00 6.69 -10.88
CA ASP A 223 -0.83 7.94 -11.59
C ASP A 223 -0.82 7.75 -13.12
N ASP A 224 -0.16 6.68 -13.60
CA ASP A 224 -0.04 6.36 -15.03
C ASP A 224 -1.38 5.93 -15.63
N LEU A 225 -2.26 5.42 -14.79
CA LEU A 225 -3.59 4.93 -15.18
C LEU A 225 -4.68 5.98 -14.98
N THR A 226 -4.40 7.13 -14.39
CA THR A 226 -5.40 8.18 -14.12
C THR A 226 -5.54 9.12 -15.32
N GLU A 227 -6.78 9.34 -15.77
CA GLU A 227 -7.11 10.33 -16.82
C GLU A 227 -7.72 11.61 -16.26
N SER A 228 -8.56 11.49 -15.22
CA SER A 228 -9.16 12.63 -14.52
C SER A 228 -9.71 12.22 -13.16
N LEU A 229 -9.91 13.20 -12.29
CA LEU A 229 -10.42 13.01 -10.94
C LEU A 229 -11.67 13.88 -10.71
N ARG A 230 -12.56 13.40 -9.86
CA ARG A 230 -13.61 14.17 -9.25
C ARG A 230 -13.45 14.12 -7.73
N VAL A 231 -13.31 15.31 -7.13
CA VAL A 231 -12.91 15.48 -5.73
C VAL A 231 -13.89 16.42 -5.05
N VAL A 232 -14.46 15.99 -3.93
CA VAL A 232 -15.30 16.81 -3.07
C VAL A 232 -14.44 17.42 -1.98
N THR A 233 -14.51 18.74 -1.86
CA THR A 233 -13.81 19.50 -0.82
C THR A 233 -14.82 20.35 -0.02
N PRO A 234 -14.49 20.80 1.19
CA PRO A 234 -15.34 21.75 1.93
C PRO A 234 -15.62 23.07 1.17
N ALA A 235 -14.77 23.47 0.24
CA ALA A 235 -14.97 24.64 -0.61
C ALA A 235 -15.79 24.37 -1.88
N GLY A 236 -16.11 23.12 -2.19
CA GLY A 236 -16.87 22.72 -3.37
C GLY A 236 -16.27 21.53 -4.12
N VAL A 237 -16.83 21.21 -5.28
CA VAL A 237 -16.40 20.08 -6.11
C VAL A 237 -15.38 20.52 -7.14
N VAL A 238 -14.28 19.78 -7.24
CA VAL A 238 -13.26 19.92 -8.28
C VAL A 238 -13.39 18.75 -9.24
N GLU A 239 -13.55 19.05 -10.53
CA GLU A 239 -13.55 18.05 -11.60
C GLU A 239 -12.44 18.40 -12.58
N THR A 240 -11.48 17.49 -12.73
CA THR A 240 -10.40 17.69 -13.69
C THR A 240 -10.84 17.21 -15.08
N ARG A 241 -10.25 17.78 -16.11
CA ARG A 241 -10.66 17.45 -17.48
C ARG A 241 -10.05 16.12 -17.93
N ARG A 242 -10.89 15.21 -18.42
CA ARG A 242 -10.44 13.94 -19.02
C ARG A 242 -9.70 14.20 -20.33
N LEU A 243 -8.40 13.90 -20.36
CA LEU A 243 -7.51 14.10 -21.50
C LEU A 243 -6.45 13.00 -21.55
N PRO A 244 -5.99 12.56 -22.76
CA PRO A 244 -4.89 11.59 -22.88
C PRO A 244 -3.56 12.17 -22.38
N GLY A 245 -3.39 13.48 -22.47
CA GLY A 245 -2.26 14.26 -22.00
C GLY A 245 -2.51 15.73 -22.26
N SER A 246 -1.85 16.62 -21.54
CA SER A 246 -1.99 18.07 -21.71
C SER A 246 -0.69 18.80 -21.33
N GLY A 247 -0.29 19.76 -22.14
CA GLY A 247 0.76 20.73 -21.84
C GLY A 247 0.22 22.07 -21.31
N ALA A 248 -1.05 22.15 -20.93
CA ALA A 248 -1.71 23.37 -20.47
C ALA A 248 -1.44 23.67 -18.99
N GLY A 249 -0.17 23.93 -18.65
CA GLY A 249 0.27 24.26 -17.30
C GLY A 249 0.41 23.06 -16.37
N PRO A 250 0.53 23.29 -15.05
CA PRO A 250 0.58 22.22 -14.04
C PRO A 250 -0.69 21.35 -14.05
N SER A 251 -0.53 20.03 -13.94
CA SER A 251 -1.67 19.10 -13.91
C SER A 251 -2.46 19.26 -12.61
N PRO A 252 -3.78 19.55 -12.68
CA PRO A 252 -4.62 19.60 -11.48
C PRO A 252 -4.79 18.23 -10.82
N ASP A 253 -4.71 17.11 -11.56
CA ASP A 253 -4.78 15.77 -11.01
C ASP A 253 -3.65 15.54 -10.00
N ARG A 254 -2.43 15.98 -10.34
CA ARG A 254 -1.23 15.82 -9.52
C ARG A 254 -1.31 16.56 -8.17
N MET A 255 -2.24 17.49 -8.00
CA MET A 255 -2.49 18.12 -6.71
C MET A 255 -3.20 17.18 -5.73
N PHE A 256 -4.09 16.32 -6.25
CA PHE A 256 -4.89 15.41 -5.42
C PHE A 256 -4.31 14.00 -5.33
N LEU A 257 -3.58 13.54 -6.34
CA LEU A 257 -2.85 12.27 -6.28
C LEU A 257 -1.79 12.35 -5.18
N GLY A 258 -1.85 11.43 -4.22
CA GLY A 258 -0.95 11.41 -3.07
C GLY A 258 -1.31 12.40 -1.95
N SER A 259 -2.48 13.04 -2.00
CA SER A 259 -2.94 13.95 -0.95
C SER A 259 -3.47 13.24 0.31
N GLU A 260 -3.67 11.94 0.26
CA GLU A 260 -4.15 11.10 1.37
C GLU A 260 -5.40 11.68 2.07
N GLY A 261 -6.31 12.25 1.27
CA GLY A 261 -7.53 12.86 1.79
C GLY A 261 -7.35 14.21 2.50
N SER A 262 -6.14 14.78 2.54
CA SER A 262 -5.90 16.05 3.21
C SER A 262 -6.33 17.28 2.40
N LEU A 263 -6.53 17.15 1.08
CA LEU A 263 -6.95 18.25 0.18
C LEU A 263 -8.38 18.09 -0.34
N GLY A 264 -9.00 16.94 -0.13
CA GLY A 264 -10.33 16.61 -0.61
C GLY A 264 -10.59 15.11 -0.59
N VAL A 265 -11.84 14.74 -0.76
CA VAL A 265 -12.30 13.35 -0.86
C VAL A 265 -12.47 12.99 -2.33
N ILE A 266 -11.62 12.12 -2.86
CA ILE A 266 -11.78 11.61 -4.23
C ILE A 266 -13.01 10.72 -4.27
N THR A 267 -13.99 11.05 -5.10
CA THR A 267 -15.26 10.32 -5.21
C THR A 267 -15.36 9.48 -6.47
N GLN A 268 -14.73 9.91 -7.56
CA GLN A 268 -14.71 9.23 -8.85
C GLN A 268 -13.41 9.52 -9.59
N ALA A 269 -13.05 8.61 -10.50
CA ALA A 269 -11.94 8.82 -11.44
C ALA A 269 -12.23 8.17 -12.79
N TRP A 270 -11.80 8.81 -13.87
CA TRP A 270 -11.57 8.12 -15.14
C TRP A 270 -10.20 7.46 -15.11
N VAL A 271 -10.18 6.16 -15.36
CA VAL A 271 -8.95 5.35 -15.35
C VAL A 271 -8.77 4.61 -16.68
N ARG A 272 -7.50 4.52 -17.13
CA ARG A 272 -7.10 3.80 -18.34
C ARG A 272 -7.26 2.31 -18.15
N LEU A 273 -7.83 1.66 -19.13
CA LEU A 273 -8.02 0.21 -19.17
C LEU A 273 -7.11 -0.43 -20.21
N GLN A 274 -6.90 -1.71 -20.05
CA GLN A 274 -6.18 -2.56 -20.99
C GLN A 274 -7.05 -3.76 -21.36
N ASP A 275 -6.80 -4.34 -22.55
CA ASP A 275 -7.36 -5.64 -22.90
C ASP A 275 -6.72 -6.71 -21.99
N ARG A 276 -7.49 -7.74 -21.67
CA ARG A 276 -7.00 -8.83 -20.83
C ARG A 276 -5.92 -9.64 -21.57
N PRO A 277 -4.75 -9.87 -20.96
CA PRO A 277 -3.65 -10.55 -21.65
C PRO A 277 -4.02 -12.00 -21.97
N ARG A 278 -3.66 -12.42 -23.19
CA ARG A 278 -3.79 -13.76 -23.72
C ARG A 278 -2.47 -14.52 -23.66
N TRP A 279 -1.40 -13.90 -24.12
CA TRP A 279 -0.06 -14.48 -24.12
C TRP A 279 0.71 -14.10 -22.85
N ARG A 280 1.37 -15.10 -22.27
CA ARG A 280 2.21 -14.89 -21.09
C ARG A 280 3.47 -15.72 -21.19
N ALA A 281 4.57 -15.17 -20.71
CA ALA A 281 5.82 -15.88 -20.47
C ALA A 281 6.24 -15.63 -19.01
N GLY A 282 6.76 -16.67 -18.36
CA GLY A 282 7.29 -16.58 -17.00
C GLY A 282 8.54 -17.43 -16.83
N ALA A 283 9.52 -16.92 -16.11
CA ALA A 283 10.74 -17.63 -15.79
C ALA A 283 11.26 -17.24 -14.40
N SER A 284 11.98 -18.17 -13.77
CA SER A 284 12.83 -17.89 -12.61
C SER A 284 14.28 -18.03 -13.02
N VAL A 285 15.10 -17.04 -12.69
CA VAL A 285 16.53 -17.02 -12.98
C VAL A 285 17.30 -16.95 -11.65
N SER A 286 18.24 -17.84 -11.43
CA SER A 286 19.06 -17.87 -10.23
C SER A 286 20.42 -17.21 -10.50
N PHE A 287 20.88 -16.42 -9.53
CA PHE A 287 22.19 -15.78 -9.55
C PHE A 287 22.97 -16.19 -8.30
N ALA A 288 24.14 -16.79 -8.51
CA ALA A 288 25.05 -17.14 -7.41
C ALA A 288 25.63 -15.86 -6.74
N ASP A 289 25.87 -14.83 -7.55
CA ASP A 289 26.26 -13.51 -7.11
C ASP A 289 25.06 -12.54 -7.21
N HIS A 290 24.71 -11.90 -6.09
CA HIS A 290 23.58 -10.97 -6.03
C HIS A 290 23.82 -9.72 -6.87
N GLU A 291 25.04 -9.19 -6.86
CA GLU A 291 25.38 -7.97 -7.60
C GLU A 291 25.28 -8.20 -9.12
N ALA A 292 25.67 -9.38 -9.59
CA ALA A 292 25.44 -9.78 -10.98
C ALA A 292 23.93 -9.83 -11.33
N GLY A 293 23.09 -10.26 -10.39
CA GLY A 293 21.63 -10.18 -10.50
C GLY A 293 21.11 -8.75 -10.59
N VAL A 294 21.67 -7.83 -9.81
CA VAL A 294 21.32 -6.39 -9.85
C VAL A 294 21.69 -5.78 -11.21
N GLU A 295 22.88 -6.09 -11.75
CA GLU A 295 23.31 -5.64 -13.08
C GLU A 295 22.41 -6.20 -14.19
N ALA A 296 22.00 -7.47 -14.10
CA ALA A 296 21.04 -8.06 -15.03
C ALA A 296 19.70 -7.32 -15.02
N VAL A 297 19.18 -6.98 -13.83
CA VAL A 297 17.93 -6.23 -13.67
C VAL A 297 18.06 -4.82 -14.23
N ARG A 298 19.20 -4.14 -14.02
CA ARG A 298 19.48 -2.83 -14.63
C ARG A 298 19.48 -2.94 -16.16
N ALA A 299 20.17 -3.92 -16.72
CA ALA A 299 20.20 -4.14 -18.17
C ALA A 299 18.79 -4.42 -18.74
N LEU A 300 17.98 -5.21 -18.04
CA LEU A 300 16.57 -5.46 -18.40
C LEU A 300 15.73 -4.17 -18.39
N SER A 301 15.85 -3.36 -17.34
CA SER A 301 15.07 -2.11 -17.23
C SER A 301 15.42 -1.09 -18.31
N GLN A 302 16.68 -1.09 -18.78
CA GLN A 302 17.20 -0.19 -19.81
C GLN A 302 17.06 -0.76 -21.25
N SER A 303 16.64 -2.03 -21.40
CA SER A 303 16.55 -2.70 -22.70
C SER A 303 15.36 -2.28 -23.57
N GLY A 304 14.35 -1.63 -22.98
CA GLY A 304 13.07 -1.35 -23.65
C GLY A 304 12.13 -2.54 -23.76
N LEU A 305 12.46 -3.73 -23.24
CA LEU A 305 11.62 -4.92 -23.25
C LEU A 305 10.39 -4.81 -22.34
N GLN A 306 10.45 -3.98 -21.32
CA GLN A 306 9.36 -3.69 -20.38
C GLN A 306 8.68 -4.94 -19.78
N PRO A 307 9.42 -5.86 -19.11
CA PRO A 307 8.81 -7.02 -18.49
C PRO A 307 7.71 -6.59 -17.50
N ALA A 308 6.60 -7.31 -17.52
CA ALA A 308 5.48 -7.10 -16.58
C ALA A 308 5.88 -7.43 -15.14
N ASN A 309 6.73 -8.45 -14.97
CA ASN A 309 7.35 -8.79 -13.68
C ASN A 309 8.88 -8.85 -13.87
N CYS A 310 9.61 -8.15 -13.01
CA CYS A 310 11.08 -8.15 -12.96
C CYS A 310 11.49 -7.92 -11.52
N ARG A 311 11.44 -9.00 -10.72
CA ARG A 311 11.60 -8.91 -9.27
C ARG A 311 12.78 -9.76 -8.81
N LEU A 312 13.82 -9.10 -8.34
CA LEU A 312 15.02 -9.75 -7.81
C LEU A 312 14.91 -9.84 -6.28
N LEU A 313 14.89 -11.07 -5.77
CA LEU A 313 14.97 -11.39 -4.35
C LEU A 313 16.45 -11.56 -3.97
N ASP A 314 16.87 -10.98 -2.86
CA ASP A 314 18.19 -11.28 -2.31
C ASP A 314 18.23 -12.72 -1.74
N PRO A 315 19.41 -13.27 -1.36
CA PRO A 315 19.51 -14.64 -0.88
C PRO A 315 18.67 -14.92 0.38
N MET A 316 18.53 -13.94 1.28
CA MET A 316 17.75 -14.10 2.51
C MET A 316 16.25 -14.12 2.22
N GLU A 317 15.76 -13.19 1.39
CA GLU A 317 14.38 -13.18 0.95
C GLU A 317 14.02 -14.44 0.15
N ALA A 318 14.93 -14.88 -0.73
CA ALA A 318 14.77 -16.10 -1.50
C ALA A 318 14.73 -17.35 -0.61
N LEU A 319 15.54 -17.39 0.46
CA LEU A 319 15.52 -18.47 1.44
C LEU A 319 14.17 -18.53 2.19
N ILE A 320 13.69 -17.40 2.66
CA ILE A 320 12.44 -17.30 3.44
C ILE A 320 11.22 -17.64 2.57
N ASN A 321 11.16 -17.11 1.34
CA ASN A 321 9.94 -17.15 0.52
C ASN A 321 9.96 -18.19 -0.61
N ALA A 322 11.15 -18.62 -1.07
CA ALA A 322 11.30 -19.53 -2.20
C ALA A 322 12.13 -20.78 -1.89
N GLY A 323 12.71 -20.88 -0.68
CA GLY A 323 13.55 -22.00 -0.26
C GLY A 323 14.88 -22.10 -1.03
N SER A 324 15.34 -20.99 -1.62
CA SER A 324 16.60 -20.89 -2.38
C SER A 324 17.66 -20.17 -1.56
N SER A 325 18.89 -20.68 -1.60
CA SER A 325 20.05 -20.02 -0.95
C SER A 325 20.79 -19.02 -1.87
N THR A 326 20.30 -18.84 -3.08
CA THR A 326 20.85 -17.88 -4.07
C THR A 326 19.82 -16.83 -4.39
N SER A 327 20.24 -15.70 -4.95
CA SER A 327 19.32 -14.68 -5.44
C SER A 327 18.45 -15.23 -6.57
N VAL A 328 17.16 -14.85 -6.56
CA VAL A 328 16.17 -15.31 -7.54
C VAL A 328 15.51 -14.11 -8.21
N LEU A 329 15.63 -14.03 -9.52
CA LEU A 329 14.87 -13.10 -10.35
C LEU A 329 13.60 -13.78 -10.87
N VAL A 330 12.44 -13.23 -10.51
CA VAL A 330 11.15 -13.61 -11.10
C VAL A 330 10.88 -12.70 -12.29
N LEU A 331 10.86 -13.27 -13.50
CA LEU A 331 10.68 -12.54 -14.74
C LEU A 331 9.37 -12.94 -15.41
N GLY A 332 8.64 -11.97 -15.95
CA GLY A 332 7.38 -12.24 -16.65
C GLY A 332 7.04 -11.21 -17.72
N PHE A 333 6.42 -11.69 -18.79
CA PHE A 333 5.86 -10.89 -19.87
C PHE A 333 4.41 -11.25 -20.11
N GLU A 334 3.62 -10.28 -20.55
CA GLU A 334 2.25 -10.53 -20.99
C GLU A 334 1.81 -9.58 -22.10
N SER A 335 0.96 -10.07 -22.97
CA SER A 335 0.36 -9.30 -24.08
C SER A 335 -1.06 -9.76 -24.36
N ALA A 336 -1.90 -8.81 -24.75
CA ALA A 336 -3.24 -9.09 -25.26
C ALA A 336 -3.26 -9.30 -26.79
N ASP A 337 -2.23 -8.84 -27.50
CA ASP A 337 -2.21 -8.68 -28.94
C ASP A 337 -1.33 -9.71 -29.67
N HIS A 338 -0.16 -10.07 -29.11
CA HIS A 338 0.83 -10.92 -29.80
C HIS A 338 1.59 -11.83 -28.83
N PRO A 339 2.21 -12.92 -29.35
CA PRO A 339 3.10 -13.78 -28.58
C PRO A 339 4.29 -13.03 -27.99
N VAL A 340 4.74 -13.40 -26.80
CA VAL A 340 5.83 -12.74 -26.04
C VAL A 340 7.13 -13.56 -26.00
N ASP A 341 7.23 -14.61 -26.81
CA ASP A 341 8.35 -15.56 -26.83
C ASP A 341 9.68 -14.87 -27.12
N ALA A 342 9.71 -14.03 -28.15
CA ALA A 342 10.93 -13.31 -28.56
C ALA A 342 11.41 -12.33 -27.48
N TRP A 343 10.49 -11.65 -26.80
CA TRP A 343 10.83 -10.76 -25.69
C TRP A 343 11.39 -11.51 -24.51
N SER A 344 10.74 -12.63 -24.16
CA SER A 344 11.20 -13.52 -23.08
C SER A 344 12.58 -14.10 -23.39
N ALA A 345 12.81 -14.59 -24.62
CA ALA A 345 14.09 -15.12 -25.05
C ALA A 345 15.22 -14.08 -24.91
N ARG A 346 15.01 -12.85 -25.40
CA ARG A 346 15.98 -11.76 -25.31
C ARG A 346 16.27 -11.37 -23.86
N ALA A 347 15.25 -11.30 -23.02
CA ALA A 347 15.41 -11.01 -21.60
C ALA A 347 16.26 -12.10 -20.88
N LEU A 348 16.03 -13.37 -21.22
CA LEU A 348 16.81 -14.48 -20.67
C LEU A 348 18.26 -14.52 -21.19
N GLU A 349 18.53 -14.04 -22.40
CA GLU A 349 19.90 -13.81 -22.88
C GLU A 349 20.60 -12.78 -22.02
N LEU A 350 19.98 -11.61 -21.77
CA LEU A 350 20.53 -10.59 -20.88
C LEU A 350 20.82 -11.13 -19.48
N CYS A 351 19.95 -11.98 -18.95
CA CYS A 351 20.22 -12.62 -17.66
C CYS A 351 21.46 -13.53 -17.70
N ARG A 352 21.62 -14.35 -18.79
CA ARG A 352 22.77 -15.24 -18.96
C ARG A 352 24.07 -14.47 -19.13
N ASP A 353 24.04 -13.34 -19.86
CA ASP A 353 25.20 -12.45 -20.05
C ASP A 353 25.76 -11.94 -18.70
N HIS A 354 24.91 -11.91 -17.66
CA HIS A 354 25.27 -11.54 -16.28
C HIS A 354 25.36 -12.77 -15.34
N GLY A 355 25.58 -13.97 -15.87
CA GLY A 355 25.78 -15.18 -15.05
C GLY A 355 24.50 -15.82 -14.50
N GLY A 356 23.33 -15.39 -14.95
CA GLY A 356 22.05 -15.99 -14.58
C GLY A 356 21.87 -17.41 -15.12
N THR A 357 21.35 -18.30 -14.30
CA THR A 357 21.05 -19.69 -14.65
C THR A 357 19.55 -19.94 -14.54
N LEU A 358 19.01 -20.78 -15.42
CA LEU A 358 17.61 -21.18 -15.38
C LEU A 358 17.49 -22.58 -14.76
N PRO A 359 16.93 -22.70 -13.54
CA PRO A 359 16.64 -23.99 -12.93
C PRO A 359 15.60 -24.80 -13.72
N GLU A 360 14.64 -24.09 -14.32
CA GLU A 360 13.55 -24.65 -15.15
C GLU A 360 13.43 -23.88 -16.46
N PRO A 361 12.96 -24.52 -17.56
CA PRO A 361 12.68 -23.81 -18.79
C PRO A 361 11.57 -22.77 -18.60
N PRO A 362 11.58 -21.66 -19.41
CA PRO A 362 10.53 -20.65 -19.35
C PRO A 362 9.18 -21.25 -19.72
N ARG A 363 8.14 -20.78 -19.05
CA ARG A 363 6.74 -21.19 -19.30
C ARG A 363 6.08 -20.21 -20.24
N LEU A 364 5.53 -20.73 -21.31
CA LEU A 364 4.78 -19.97 -22.30
C LEU A 364 3.32 -20.40 -22.26
N THR A 365 2.41 -19.45 -22.27
CA THR A 365 0.97 -19.71 -22.25
C THR A 365 0.27 -18.85 -23.30
N ASP A 366 -0.59 -19.51 -24.09
CA ASP A 366 -1.51 -18.90 -25.04
C ASP A 366 -2.94 -19.25 -24.61
N SER A 367 -3.47 -18.54 -23.64
CA SER A 367 -4.86 -18.73 -23.19
C SER A 367 -5.36 -17.49 -22.47
N ALA A 368 -6.55 -17.02 -22.85
CA ALA A 368 -7.29 -15.98 -22.16
C ALA A 368 -7.89 -16.50 -20.83
N GLU A 369 -8.12 -17.81 -20.72
CA GLU A 369 -8.53 -18.50 -19.48
C GLU A 369 -7.30 -18.85 -18.66
N ALA A 370 -7.42 -18.76 -17.35
CA ALA A 370 -6.31 -18.85 -16.39
C ALA A 370 -5.29 -19.94 -16.77
N ALA A 371 -4.06 -19.53 -17.03
CA ALA A 371 -2.93 -20.43 -17.14
C ALA A 371 -2.95 -21.42 -15.93
N ALA A 372 -2.73 -22.70 -16.22
CA ALA A 372 -2.57 -23.70 -15.16
C ALA A 372 -1.51 -23.20 -14.17
N ARG A 373 -1.92 -23.00 -12.95
CA ARG A 373 -1.13 -22.35 -11.89
C ARG A 373 -0.18 -23.35 -11.27
N THR A 374 1.00 -23.54 -11.84
CA THR A 374 2.04 -24.40 -11.27
C THR A 374 3.44 -23.81 -11.49
N GLY A 375 4.24 -23.70 -10.42
CA GLY A 375 5.65 -23.33 -10.45
C GLY A 375 6.07 -22.19 -9.53
N ALA A 376 7.36 -21.88 -9.49
CA ALA A 376 7.94 -20.90 -8.56
C ALA A 376 7.28 -19.50 -8.63
N ALA A 377 6.93 -19.03 -9.83
CA ALA A 377 6.22 -17.75 -10.00
C ALA A 377 4.80 -17.77 -9.41
N ASP A 378 4.09 -18.90 -9.50
CA ASP A 378 2.75 -19.03 -8.94
C ASP A 378 2.78 -19.30 -7.44
N THR A 379 3.77 -20.04 -6.97
CA THR A 379 4.05 -20.20 -5.53
C THR A 379 4.35 -18.85 -4.91
N TRP A 380 5.20 -18.04 -5.57
CA TRP A 380 5.51 -16.70 -5.10
C TRP A 380 4.27 -15.79 -5.10
N ARG A 381 3.43 -15.81 -6.16
CA ARG A 381 2.20 -15.01 -6.22
C ARG A 381 1.21 -15.39 -5.11
N SER A 382 1.04 -16.67 -4.87
CA SER A 382 0.19 -17.18 -3.79
C SER A 382 0.73 -16.76 -2.42
N SER A 383 2.05 -16.86 -2.22
CA SER A 383 2.75 -16.37 -1.03
C SER A 383 2.60 -14.86 -0.88
N PHE A 384 2.74 -14.10 -1.96
CA PHE A 384 2.62 -12.64 -1.95
C PHE A 384 1.25 -12.14 -1.44
N LEU A 385 0.15 -12.76 -1.86
CA LEU A 385 -1.19 -12.43 -1.37
C LEU A 385 -1.43 -12.94 0.06
N ARG A 386 -0.70 -13.99 0.48
CA ARG A 386 -0.81 -14.55 1.83
C ARG A 386 0.09 -13.84 2.85
N MET A 387 1.14 -13.11 2.40
CA MET A 387 2.08 -12.40 3.27
C MET A 387 1.43 -11.51 4.33
N PRO A 388 0.41 -10.67 4.04
CA PRO A 388 -0.20 -9.83 5.07
C PRO A 388 -0.84 -10.63 6.21
N TYR A 389 -1.48 -11.76 5.90
CA TYR A 389 -2.02 -12.66 6.92
C TYR A 389 -0.92 -13.32 7.76
N GLN A 390 0.18 -13.73 7.11
CA GLN A 390 1.34 -14.32 7.81
C GLN A 390 2.04 -13.30 8.70
N ARG A 391 2.14 -12.04 8.26
CA ARG A 391 2.68 -10.94 9.06
C ARG A 391 1.90 -10.78 10.37
N ASP A 392 0.57 -10.77 10.30
CA ASP A 392 -0.28 -10.62 11.48
C ASP A 392 -0.15 -11.82 12.43
N ALA A 393 -0.04 -13.03 11.87
CA ALA A 393 0.20 -14.23 12.67
C ALA A 393 1.58 -14.24 13.33
N LEU A 394 2.61 -13.67 12.69
CA LEU A 394 3.94 -13.48 13.27
C LEU A 394 3.93 -12.40 14.34
N ALA A 395 3.24 -11.28 14.10
CA ALA A 395 3.05 -10.23 15.09
C ALA A 395 2.35 -10.75 16.35
N ALA A 396 1.32 -11.61 16.17
CA ALA A 396 0.66 -12.31 17.28
C ALA A 396 1.57 -13.30 18.03
N GLN A 397 2.73 -13.64 17.50
CA GLN A 397 3.77 -14.45 18.14
C GLN A 397 4.95 -13.61 18.66
N GLY A 398 4.77 -12.30 18.84
CA GLY A 398 5.82 -11.43 19.37
C GLY A 398 6.93 -11.07 18.37
N MET A 399 6.84 -11.51 17.11
CA MET A 399 7.81 -11.16 16.08
C MET A 399 7.60 -9.72 15.61
N ILE A 400 8.68 -9.00 15.39
CA ILE A 400 8.68 -7.74 14.64
C ILE A 400 8.77 -8.08 13.16
N VAL A 401 7.75 -7.70 12.39
CA VAL A 401 7.68 -7.90 10.94
C VAL A 401 7.35 -6.58 10.29
N GLU A 402 8.39 -5.84 9.93
CA GLU A 402 8.25 -4.53 9.28
C GLU A 402 8.65 -4.62 7.83
N THR A 403 8.00 -3.82 7.00
CA THR A 403 8.37 -3.60 5.62
C THR A 403 8.38 -2.11 5.31
N PHE A 404 9.41 -1.66 4.62
CA PHE A 404 9.50 -0.30 4.08
C PHE A 404 10.19 -0.34 2.71
N GLU A 405 10.02 0.72 1.97
CA GLU A 405 10.52 0.76 0.60
C GLU A 405 10.94 2.18 0.22
N THR A 406 11.74 2.28 -0.81
CA THR A 406 12.29 3.54 -1.30
C THR A 406 12.49 3.51 -2.80
N ALA A 407 13.03 4.58 -3.36
CA ALA A 407 13.59 4.61 -4.70
C ALA A 407 14.88 5.45 -4.70
N CYS A 408 15.83 5.04 -5.51
CA CYS A 408 17.09 5.75 -5.72
C CYS A 408 17.59 5.50 -7.15
N THR A 409 18.58 6.27 -7.59
CA THR A 409 19.25 6.03 -8.87
C THR A 409 20.18 4.80 -8.79
N TRP A 410 20.47 4.17 -9.95
CA TRP A 410 21.29 2.94 -9.98
C TRP A 410 22.67 3.11 -9.36
N ASP A 411 23.31 4.26 -9.56
CA ASP A 411 24.63 4.58 -9.00
C ASP A 411 24.64 4.68 -7.46
N ARG A 412 23.48 4.91 -6.85
CA ARG A 412 23.33 5.02 -5.39
C ARG A 412 22.83 3.73 -4.73
N PHE A 413 22.26 2.81 -5.47
CA PHE A 413 21.57 1.65 -4.89
C PHE A 413 22.46 0.87 -3.89
N ALA A 414 23.70 0.54 -4.26
CA ALA A 414 24.59 -0.22 -3.38
C ALA A 414 24.86 0.50 -2.04
N SER A 415 25.10 1.81 -2.09
CA SER A 415 25.35 2.62 -0.89
C SER A 415 24.10 2.82 -0.04
N VAL A 416 22.93 3.00 -0.66
CA VAL A 416 21.64 3.09 0.04
C VAL A 416 21.33 1.76 0.76
N ARG A 417 21.49 0.63 0.06
CA ARG A 417 21.27 -0.69 0.66
C ARG A 417 22.17 -0.93 1.87
N ALA A 418 23.48 -0.69 1.72
CA ALA A 418 24.43 -0.88 2.81
C ALA A 418 24.10 0.01 4.03
N ALA A 419 23.82 1.30 3.79
CA ALA A 419 23.47 2.23 4.87
C ALA A 419 22.20 1.82 5.63
N VAL A 420 21.18 1.31 4.92
CA VAL A 420 19.94 0.82 5.52
C VAL A 420 20.20 -0.46 6.30
N ASP A 421 20.92 -1.43 5.73
CA ASP A 421 21.27 -2.70 6.39
C ASP A 421 22.01 -2.43 7.70
N ASP A 422 23.06 -1.60 7.68
CA ASP A 422 23.85 -1.24 8.85
C ASP A 422 22.99 -0.56 9.93
N ALA A 423 22.20 0.46 9.54
CA ALA A 423 21.37 1.21 10.50
C ALA A 423 20.29 0.33 11.16
N VAL A 424 19.64 -0.53 10.39
CA VAL A 424 18.60 -1.43 10.91
C VAL A 424 19.19 -2.50 11.81
N GLN A 425 20.34 -3.09 11.42
CA GLN A 425 21.05 -4.07 12.26
C GLN A 425 21.51 -3.46 13.58
N ASP A 426 22.06 -2.22 13.54
CA ASP A 426 22.46 -1.50 14.73
C ASP A 426 21.25 -1.21 15.65
N ALA A 427 20.15 -0.73 15.09
CA ALA A 427 18.93 -0.47 15.85
C ALA A 427 18.38 -1.74 16.50
N MET A 428 18.31 -2.86 15.77
CA MET A 428 17.90 -4.15 16.34
C MET A 428 18.76 -4.53 17.55
N ARG A 429 20.10 -4.40 17.44
CA ARG A 429 21.01 -4.69 18.57
C ARG A 429 20.74 -3.77 19.76
N GLN A 430 20.53 -2.47 19.52
CA GLN A 430 20.27 -1.48 20.59
C GLN A 430 18.99 -1.77 21.35
N VAL A 431 17.93 -2.23 20.68
CA VAL A 431 16.66 -2.57 21.31
C VAL A 431 16.61 -4.01 21.86
N GLY A 432 17.71 -4.76 21.74
CA GLY A 432 17.81 -6.14 22.20
C GLY A 432 17.03 -7.15 21.33
N ALA A 433 16.73 -6.80 20.08
CA ALA A 433 16.08 -7.69 19.12
C ALA A 433 17.14 -8.42 18.26
N THR A 434 16.92 -9.69 17.99
CA THR A 434 17.72 -10.48 17.04
C THR A 434 16.93 -10.70 15.78
N GLY A 435 17.48 -10.31 14.62
CA GLY A 435 16.73 -10.36 13.38
C GLY A 435 17.56 -10.37 12.12
N VAL A 436 16.86 -10.36 10.99
CA VAL A 436 17.42 -10.29 9.65
C VAL A 436 16.76 -9.18 8.86
N VAL A 437 17.53 -8.59 7.94
CA VAL A 437 17.03 -7.64 6.94
C VAL A 437 17.08 -8.34 5.59
N THR A 438 16.01 -8.19 4.81
CA THR A 438 15.92 -8.66 3.44
C THR A 438 15.75 -7.50 2.49
N CYS A 439 16.16 -7.67 1.24
CA CYS A 439 15.97 -6.66 0.20
C CYS A 439 15.55 -7.31 -1.12
N ARG A 440 14.48 -6.79 -1.71
CA ARG A 440 14.11 -7.15 -3.09
C ARG A 440 13.94 -5.90 -3.94
N LEU A 441 14.25 -6.01 -5.23
CA LEU A 441 13.88 -5.00 -6.21
C LEU A 441 12.46 -5.31 -6.69
N THR A 442 11.50 -4.44 -6.33
CA THR A 442 10.07 -4.66 -6.64
C THR A 442 9.67 -3.98 -7.94
N HIS A 443 10.09 -2.73 -8.12
CA HIS A 443 9.93 -1.96 -9.34
C HIS A 443 11.32 -1.55 -9.83
N VAL A 444 11.47 -1.51 -11.14
CA VAL A 444 12.76 -1.22 -11.76
C VAL A 444 12.55 -0.27 -12.95
N TYR A 445 13.16 0.89 -12.86
CA TYR A 445 13.08 1.94 -13.86
C TYR A 445 14.42 2.03 -14.61
N PRO A 446 14.47 2.61 -15.81
CA PRO A 446 15.72 2.80 -16.53
C PRO A 446 16.77 3.62 -15.72
N ASP A 447 16.30 4.52 -14.87
CA ASP A 447 17.12 5.44 -14.06
C ASP A 447 17.38 4.95 -12.62
N GLY A 448 16.63 3.96 -12.12
CA GLY A 448 16.85 3.43 -10.78
C GLY A 448 15.88 2.35 -10.32
N PRO A 449 16.22 1.59 -9.27
CA PRO A 449 15.34 0.61 -8.68
C PRO A 449 14.49 1.23 -7.57
N ALA A 450 13.40 0.53 -7.23
CA ALA A 450 12.67 0.70 -5.98
C ALA A 450 12.92 -0.52 -5.08
N PRO A 451 13.95 -0.47 -4.21
CA PRO A 451 14.22 -1.52 -3.26
C PRO A 451 13.14 -1.56 -2.18
N TYR A 452 12.76 -2.78 -1.82
CA TYR A 452 11.78 -3.09 -0.79
C TYR A 452 12.46 -3.93 0.29
N PHE A 453 12.53 -3.40 1.48
CA PHE A 453 13.16 -4.02 2.63
C PHE A 453 12.14 -4.75 3.49
N GLY A 454 12.52 -5.89 4.04
CA GLY A 454 11.79 -6.63 5.05
C GLY A 454 12.65 -6.81 6.30
N VAL A 455 12.10 -6.54 7.46
CA VAL A 455 12.75 -6.78 8.76
C VAL A 455 11.97 -7.86 9.48
N TYR A 456 12.65 -8.93 9.85
CA TYR A 456 12.11 -10.02 10.66
C TYR A 456 12.96 -10.17 11.91
N ALA A 457 12.40 -9.85 13.09
CA ALA A 457 13.16 -9.92 14.33
C ALA A 457 12.33 -10.53 15.47
N ALA A 458 12.99 -11.20 16.39
CA ALA A 458 12.41 -11.61 17.65
C ALA A 458 12.25 -10.39 18.54
N GLY A 459 11.00 -10.02 18.86
CA GLY A 459 10.65 -8.91 19.75
C GLY A 459 10.35 -9.39 21.16
N GLU A 460 10.18 -8.45 22.06
CA GLU A 460 9.71 -8.67 23.43
C GLU A 460 8.23 -8.27 23.52
N TRP A 461 7.34 -9.24 23.75
CA TRP A 461 5.91 -8.95 23.84
C TRP A 461 5.60 -7.90 24.91
N GLY A 462 4.81 -6.91 24.53
CA GLY A 462 4.51 -5.74 25.38
C GLY A 462 5.43 -4.54 25.14
N ARG A 463 6.61 -4.74 24.55
CA ARG A 463 7.56 -3.70 24.12
C ARG A 463 7.78 -3.69 22.59
N THR A 464 7.06 -4.53 21.88
CA THR A 464 7.25 -4.74 20.44
C THR A 464 7.03 -3.45 19.62
N VAL A 465 6.12 -2.57 20.07
CA VAL A 465 5.86 -1.28 19.40
C VAL A 465 7.04 -0.33 19.57
N GLU A 466 7.57 -0.21 20.79
CA GLU A 466 8.72 0.63 21.12
C GLU A 466 9.98 0.16 20.36
N GLN A 467 10.21 -1.16 20.31
CA GLN A 467 11.32 -1.74 19.54
C GLN A 467 11.16 -1.45 18.05
N TRP A 468 9.94 -1.59 17.52
CA TRP A 468 9.64 -1.27 16.14
C TRP A 468 9.84 0.22 15.82
N ASP A 469 9.42 1.14 16.71
CA ASP A 469 9.57 2.58 16.51
C ASP A 469 11.05 2.95 16.32
N GLU A 470 11.97 2.42 17.14
CA GLU A 470 13.41 2.67 17.03
C GLU A 470 14.00 2.12 15.71
N ILE A 471 13.61 0.90 15.32
CA ILE A 471 14.05 0.27 14.06
C ILE A 471 13.54 1.08 12.86
N LYS A 472 12.25 1.49 12.88
CA LYS A 472 11.63 2.28 11.80
C LYS A 472 12.28 3.65 11.68
N GLN A 473 12.58 4.30 12.80
CA GLN A 473 13.26 5.58 12.83
C GLN A 473 14.67 5.46 12.22
N ALA A 474 15.47 4.47 12.62
CA ALA A 474 16.80 4.25 12.10
C ALA A 474 16.80 4.01 10.57
N ALA A 475 15.87 3.17 10.08
CA ALA A 475 15.69 2.93 8.66
C ALA A 475 15.35 4.22 7.90
N SER A 476 14.41 4.99 8.41
CA SER A 476 13.95 6.24 7.78
C SER A 476 15.04 7.31 7.75
N GLU A 477 15.84 7.43 8.81
CA GLU A 477 17.01 8.32 8.84
C GLU A 477 18.07 7.89 7.81
N ALA A 478 18.36 6.59 7.70
CA ALA A 478 19.32 6.07 6.74
C ALA A 478 18.88 6.36 5.29
N LEU A 479 17.59 6.19 4.98
CA LEU A 479 17.03 6.50 3.65
C LEU A 479 17.25 7.97 3.28
N ILE A 480 16.83 8.89 4.16
CA ILE A 480 16.96 10.34 3.88
C ILE A 480 18.42 10.79 3.84
N ALA A 481 19.27 10.31 4.75
CA ALA A 481 20.70 10.62 4.77
C ALA A 481 21.41 10.14 3.51
N SER A 482 20.98 9.02 2.93
CA SER A 482 21.51 8.49 1.67
C SER A 482 20.95 9.18 0.42
N GLY A 483 20.03 10.15 0.57
CA GLY A 483 19.40 10.86 -0.55
C GLY A 483 18.40 10.03 -1.35
N ALA A 484 17.89 8.95 -0.76
CA ALA A 484 16.77 8.19 -1.28
C ALA A 484 15.44 8.82 -0.85
N THR A 485 14.30 8.42 -1.46
CA THR A 485 12.98 8.89 -1.01
C THR A 485 12.52 8.15 0.24
N ILE A 486 11.76 8.82 1.11
CA ILE A 486 11.21 8.15 2.31
C ILE A 486 10.25 7.01 1.97
N THR A 487 9.59 7.07 0.84
CA THR A 487 8.67 6.04 0.36
C THR A 487 8.53 6.10 -1.16
N HIS A 488 8.31 4.95 -1.79
CA HIS A 488 8.00 4.81 -3.21
C HIS A 488 6.48 4.65 -3.44
N HIS A 489 5.78 3.85 -2.60
CA HIS A 489 4.36 3.55 -2.80
C HIS A 489 3.55 3.26 -1.51
N HIS A 490 4.16 3.27 -0.32
CA HIS A 490 3.43 3.08 0.95
C HIS A 490 2.75 4.36 1.44
N ALA A 491 2.95 5.49 0.77
CA ALA A 491 2.47 6.83 1.13
C ALA A 491 3.22 7.47 2.31
N VAL A 492 2.82 8.68 2.66
CA VAL A 492 3.41 9.46 3.75
C VAL A 492 2.79 9.09 5.08
N GLY A 493 1.48 9.16 5.18
CA GLY A 493 0.75 8.93 6.42
C GLY A 493 1.25 9.81 7.56
N ARG A 494 1.20 9.24 8.77
CA ARG A 494 1.78 9.85 9.97
C ARG A 494 3.20 9.34 10.23
N ASP A 495 3.49 8.11 9.80
CA ASP A 495 4.75 7.44 10.12
C ASP A 495 5.93 7.98 9.31
N HIS A 496 5.71 8.37 8.07
CA HIS A 496 6.74 8.95 7.21
C HIS A 496 6.75 10.50 7.22
N ARG A 497 5.76 11.15 7.86
CA ARG A 497 5.59 12.60 7.85
C ARG A 497 6.84 13.38 8.29
N PRO A 498 7.57 13.01 9.37
CA PRO A 498 8.74 13.76 9.80
C PRO A 498 9.85 13.83 8.74
N TRP A 499 10.04 12.75 7.99
CA TRP A 499 11.04 12.67 6.93
C TRP A 499 10.55 13.26 5.61
N TYR A 500 9.27 13.12 5.30
CA TYR A 500 8.66 13.82 4.16
C TYR A 500 8.77 15.34 4.30
N ASP A 501 8.56 15.89 5.50
CA ASP A 501 8.72 17.32 5.77
C ASP A 501 10.15 17.80 5.53
N ARG A 502 11.16 16.96 5.72
CA ARG A 502 12.58 17.24 5.41
C ARG A 502 12.91 17.04 3.94
N GLN A 503 12.25 16.12 3.27
CA GLN A 503 12.49 15.79 1.85
C GLN A 503 11.90 16.84 0.91
N ARG A 504 10.73 17.37 1.21
CA ARG A 504 10.03 18.31 0.33
C ARG A 504 10.62 19.73 0.41
N PRO A 505 10.72 20.46 -0.74
CA PRO A 505 11.18 21.85 -0.71
C PRO A 505 10.26 22.75 0.11
N ASP A 506 10.81 23.71 0.87
CA ASP A 506 10.05 24.62 1.74
C ASP A 506 8.99 25.45 0.99
N LEU A 507 9.32 25.97 -0.20
CA LEU A 507 8.38 26.72 -1.01
C LEU A 507 7.23 25.85 -1.53
N PHE A 508 7.51 24.58 -1.85
CA PHE A 508 6.45 23.63 -2.20
C PHE A 508 5.54 23.36 -1.00
N ALA A 509 6.12 23.17 0.19
CA ALA A 509 5.35 23.00 1.43
C ALA A 509 4.44 24.20 1.73
N ALA A 510 4.93 25.43 1.49
CA ALA A 510 4.15 26.66 1.64
C ALA A 510 3.00 26.73 0.62
N ALA A 511 3.25 26.41 -0.65
CA ALA A 511 2.24 26.38 -1.70
C ALA A 511 1.15 25.33 -1.41
N LEU A 512 1.55 24.13 -0.93
CA LEU A 512 0.62 23.06 -0.56
C LEU A 512 -0.28 23.47 0.60
N ARG A 513 0.26 24.13 1.64
CA ARG A 513 -0.54 24.70 2.75
C ARG A 513 -1.52 25.77 2.29
N ALA A 514 -1.11 26.66 1.37
CA ALA A 514 -1.99 27.64 0.80
C ALA A 514 -3.13 26.98 0.00
N GLY A 515 -2.82 25.94 -0.79
CA GLY A 515 -3.81 25.13 -1.49
C GLY A 515 -4.81 24.48 -0.54
N LYS A 516 -4.32 23.89 0.58
CA LYS A 516 -5.20 23.32 1.61
C LYS A 516 -6.13 24.37 2.20
N ALA A 517 -5.64 25.57 2.51
CA ALA A 517 -6.47 26.64 3.07
C ALA A 517 -7.58 27.11 2.12
N VAL A 518 -7.38 27.01 0.81
CA VAL A 518 -8.42 27.30 -0.20
C VAL A 518 -9.44 26.18 -0.30
N LEU A 519 -9.00 24.92 -0.32
CA LEU A 519 -9.86 23.76 -0.53
C LEU A 519 -10.59 23.32 0.74
N ASP A 520 -9.95 23.49 1.90
CA ASP A 520 -10.44 23.10 3.22
C ASP A 520 -10.23 24.24 4.22
N PRO A 521 -11.02 25.33 4.12
CA PRO A 521 -10.84 26.51 4.96
C PRO A 521 -11.10 26.27 6.46
N ALA A 522 -11.89 25.25 6.80
CA ALA A 522 -12.13 24.82 8.18
C ALA A 522 -11.01 23.91 8.74
N GLY A 523 -10.14 23.36 7.87
CA GLY A 523 -9.03 22.51 8.24
C GLY A 523 -9.43 21.13 8.76
N ILE A 524 -10.60 20.62 8.35
CA ILE A 524 -11.18 19.38 8.89
C ILE A 524 -10.64 18.10 8.25
N LEU A 525 -10.09 18.17 7.04
CA LEU A 525 -9.73 17.01 6.25
C LEU A 525 -8.38 16.41 6.68
N ASN A 526 -8.42 15.19 7.18
CA ASN A 526 -7.31 14.31 7.57
C ASN A 526 -6.12 15.05 8.22
N PRO A 527 -6.33 15.78 9.34
CA PRO A 527 -5.30 16.59 9.97
C PRO A 527 -4.12 15.73 10.45
N GLY A 528 -2.90 16.26 10.32
CA GLY A 528 -1.66 15.58 10.70
C GLY A 528 -1.10 14.59 9.67
N VAL A 529 -1.74 14.44 8.50
CA VAL A 529 -1.28 13.66 7.34
C VAL A 529 -0.87 14.63 6.24
N VAL A 530 0.12 14.35 5.45
CA VAL A 530 0.70 15.14 4.34
C VAL A 530 0.86 16.65 4.61
N VAL A 531 -0.22 17.38 4.93
CA VAL A 531 -0.21 18.83 5.13
C VAL A 531 -1.19 19.24 6.24
N ASP A 532 -0.71 20.09 7.16
CA ASP A 532 -1.55 20.63 8.23
C ASP A 532 -2.31 21.87 7.75
N PRO A 533 -3.49 22.15 8.34
CA PRO A 533 -4.21 23.38 8.09
C PRO A 533 -3.39 24.61 8.54
N LEU A 534 -3.65 25.75 7.93
CA LEU A 534 -3.12 27.00 8.46
C LEU A 534 -3.75 27.25 9.83
N ARG A 535 -2.92 27.48 10.85
CA ARG A 535 -3.42 27.89 12.17
C ARG A 535 -4.19 29.19 12.02
N ARG A 536 -5.41 29.24 12.55
CA ARG A 536 -6.14 30.51 12.65
C ARG A 536 -5.39 31.42 13.61
N PRO A 537 -5.20 32.71 13.30
CA PRO A 537 -4.66 33.65 14.27
C PRO A 537 -5.57 33.66 15.51
N GLY A 538 -5.09 33.21 16.66
CA GLY A 538 -5.80 33.29 17.93
C GLY A 538 -6.31 31.97 18.52
N THR A 539 -5.92 30.79 18.00
CA THR A 539 -6.12 29.48 18.66
C THR A 539 -4.79 28.91 19.17
#